data_7ec0e4dbcfaf4338bd8672d408d02c89
#
_entry.id   7ec0e4dbcfaf4338bd8672d408d02c89
#
_cell.length_a   1.000
_cell.length_b   1.000
_cell.length_c   1.000
_cell.angle_alpha   90.00
_cell.angle_beta   90.00
_cell.angle_gamma   90.00
#
_symmetry.space_group_name_H-M   'P 1'
#
loop_
_entity.id
_entity.type
_entity.pdbx_description
1 polymer ?
#
loop_
_entity_poly.entity_id
_entity_poly.type
_entity_poly.pdbx_seq_one_letter_code
_entity_poly.pdbx_strand_id
1 'polypeptide(L)'
;WDSFGLPAENAAIKHGIHPAKWTYENIDDMKNQLKLLGLSYDWERELATSNPDYYKFTQEIFLKFLEAGLAYKKKSFVNWCPSCETDLANEQVVGGQRERCDAVDVKNYLIL
;
A
#
# COMPACT_ATOMS: atom_id res chain seq x y z
N TRP A 1 -8.97 -1.02 9.33
CA TRP A 1 -7.98 -1.79 8.60
C TRP A 1 -7.22 -0.88 7.65
N ASP A 2 -5.92 -0.73 7.87
CA ASP A 2 -5.03 -0.13 6.88
C ASP A 2 -4.68 -1.20 5.85
N SER A 3 -5.36 -1.17 4.71
CA SER A 3 -5.45 -2.31 3.80
C SER A 3 -4.89 -2.04 2.40
N PHE A 4 -4.30 -0.88 2.16
CA PHE A 4 -3.48 -0.64 0.99
C PHE A 4 -2.03 -1.06 1.22
N GLY A 5 -1.33 -1.44 0.17
CA GLY A 5 0.11 -1.52 0.19
C GLY A 5 0.71 -2.74 -0.52
N LEU A 6 1.98 -2.63 -0.82
CA LEU A 6 2.81 -3.64 -1.49
C LEU A 6 2.84 -5.01 -0.80
N PRO A 7 2.80 -5.14 0.55
CA PRO A 7 2.82 -6.46 1.17
C PRO A 7 1.65 -7.35 0.75
N ALA A 8 0.44 -6.79 0.66
CA ALA A 8 -0.74 -7.53 0.21
C ALA A 8 -0.66 -7.87 -1.29
N GLU A 9 -0.18 -6.94 -2.11
CA GLU A 9 0.02 -7.17 -3.55
C GLU A 9 1.07 -8.25 -3.82
N ASN A 10 2.21 -8.20 -3.16
CA ASN A 10 3.27 -9.20 -3.28
C ASN A 10 2.82 -10.60 -2.83
N ALA A 11 2.06 -10.67 -1.74
CA ALA A 11 1.48 -11.92 -1.27
C ALA A 11 0.47 -12.47 -2.28
N ALA A 12 -0.38 -11.62 -2.83
CA ALA A 12 -1.36 -12.00 -3.85
C ALA A 12 -0.69 -12.55 -5.12
N ILE A 13 0.37 -11.90 -5.60
CA ILE A 13 1.18 -12.37 -6.73
C ILE A 13 1.78 -13.73 -6.41
N LYS A 14 2.40 -13.89 -5.24
CA LYS A 14 3.03 -15.14 -4.80
C LYS A 14 2.04 -16.31 -4.74
N HIS A 15 0.81 -16.05 -4.35
CA HIS A 15 -0.24 -17.06 -4.22
C HIS A 15 -1.13 -17.18 -5.47
N GLY A 16 -0.91 -16.36 -6.50
CA GLY A 16 -1.69 -16.39 -7.75
C GLY A 16 -3.16 -15.99 -7.56
N ILE A 17 -3.46 -15.11 -6.61
CA ILE A 17 -4.81 -14.64 -6.32
C ILE A 17 -4.92 -13.13 -6.46
N HIS A 18 -6.14 -12.61 -6.59
CA HIS A 18 -6.37 -11.17 -6.67
C HIS A 18 -6.07 -10.48 -5.34
N PRO A 19 -5.36 -9.32 -5.31
CA PRO A 19 -5.01 -8.61 -4.07
C PRO A 19 -6.20 -8.30 -3.16
N ALA A 20 -7.33 -7.87 -3.72
CA ALA A 20 -8.53 -7.61 -2.93
C ALA A 20 -9.02 -8.86 -2.20
N LYS A 21 -9.06 -10.01 -2.89
CA LYS A 21 -9.48 -11.27 -2.27
C LYS A 21 -8.54 -11.62 -1.11
N TRP A 22 -7.23 -11.60 -1.33
CA TRP A 22 -6.23 -11.83 -0.29
C TRP A 22 -6.43 -10.91 0.91
N THR A 23 -6.60 -9.61 0.66
CA THR A 23 -6.73 -8.61 1.71
C THR A 23 -7.97 -8.84 2.57
N TYR A 24 -9.13 -9.06 1.95
CA TYR A 24 -10.37 -9.23 2.72
C TYR A 24 -10.44 -10.57 3.46
N GLU A 25 -9.91 -11.64 2.89
CA GLU A 25 -9.77 -12.93 3.60
C GLU A 25 -8.89 -12.78 4.85
N ASN A 26 -7.77 -12.07 4.75
CA ASN A 26 -6.92 -11.81 5.91
C ASN A 26 -7.57 -10.86 6.94
N ILE A 27 -8.35 -9.89 6.51
CA ILE A 27 -9.14 -9.03 7.42
C ILE A 27 -10.11 -9.88 8.24
N ASP A 28 -10.83 -10.79 7.59
CA ASP A 28 -11.78 -11.68 8.26
C ASP A 28 -11.09 -12.61 9.28
N ASP A 29 -9.95 -13.17 8.91
CA ASP A 29 -9.14 -14.00 9.81
C ASP A 29 -8.64 -13.19 11.01
N MET A 30 -8.08 -12.02 10.80
CA MET A 30 -7.60 -11.14 11.87
C MET A 30 -8.74 -10.69 12.78
N LYS A 31 -9.90 -10.38 12.22
CA LYS A 31 -11.11 -10.04 12.98
C LYS A 31 -11.53 -11.17 13.90
N ASN A 32 -11.53 -12.40 13.40
CA ASN A 32 -11.84 -13.57 14.20
C ASN A 32 -10.83 -13.78 15.34
N GLN A 33 -9.54 -13.62 15.08
CA GLN A 33 -8.50 -13.69 16.09
C GLN A 33 -8.66 -12.61 17.17
N LEU A 34 -8.94 -11.36 16.78
CA LEU A 34 -9.17 -10.25 17.71
C LEU A 34 -10.41 -10.47 18.60
N LYS A 35 -11.47 -11.08 18.05
CA LYS A 35 -12.65 -11.50 18.82
C LYS A 35 -12.32 -12.58 19.84
N LEU A 36 -11.49 -13.55 19.49
CA LEU A 36 -11.03 -14.61 20.41
C LEU A 36 -10.20 -14.04 21.56
N LEU A 37 -9.47 -12.95 21.34
CA LEU A 37 -8.72 -12.23 22.38
C LEU A 37 -9.64 -11.42 23.32
N GLY A 38 -10.93 -11.34 23.04
CA GLY A 38 -11.90 -10.63 23.87
C GLY A 38 -11.80 -9.11 23.75
N LEU A 39 -11.24 -8.58 22.68
CA LEU A 39 -11.13 -7.14 22.46
C LEU A 39 -12.50 -6.54 22.17
N SER A 40 -12.85 -5.47 22.87
CA SER A 40 -14.16 -4.81 22.79
C SER A 40 -14.20 -3.71 21.72
N TYR A 41 -13.93 -4.08 20.48
CA TYR A 41 -14.13 -3.18 19.33
C TYR A 41 -15.62 -3.10 18.96
N ASP A 42 -16.04 -1.95 18.47
CA ASP A 42 -17.33 -1.79 17.82
C ASP A 42 -17.23 -2.27 16.36
N TRP A 43 -17.53 -3.54 16.15
CA TRP A 43 -17.43 -4.20 14.85
C TRP A 43 -18.44 -3.69 13.81
N GLU A 44 -19.45 -2.91 14.21
CA GLU A 44 -20.37 -2.26 13.26
C GLU A 44 -19.75 -1.00 12.64
N ARG A 45 -18.70 -0.47 13.26
CA ARG A 45 -17.97 0.71 12.80
C ARG A 45 -16.62 0.39 12.16
N GLU A 46 -16.41 -0.84 11.75
CA GLU A 46 -15.16 -1.18 11.07
C GLU A 46 -15.11 -0.57 9.67
N LEU A 47 -13.91 -0.24 9.23
CA LEU A 47 -13.63 0.26 7.89
C LEU A 47 -12.35 -0.35 7.33
N ALA A 48 -12.21 -0.37 6.02
CA ALA A 48 -11.00 -0.72 5.32
C ALA A 48 -10.58 0.43 4.40
N THR A 49 -9.35 0.91 4.52
CA THR A 49 -8.85 2.06 3.76
C THR A 49 -8.82 1.80 2.25
N SER A 50 -8.73 0.54 1.83
CA SER A 50 -8.81 0.11 0.43
C SER A 50 -10.24 0.01 -0.12
N ASN A 51 -11.27 0.22 0.70
CA ASN A 51 -12.65 0.23 0.23
C ASN A 51 -12.94 1.55 -0.51
N PRO A 52 -13.57 1.50 -1.72
CA PRO A 52 -13.95 2.69 -2.46
C PRO A 52 -14.78 3.70 -1.66
N ASP A 53 -15.65 3.22 -0.78
CA ASP A 53 -16.45 4.08 0.09
C ASP A 53 -15.61 4.89 1.08
N TYR A 54 -14.41 4.43 1.40
CA TYR A 54 -13.47 5.16 2.22
C TYR A 54 -12.52 6.04 1.38
N TYR A 55 -11.80 5.50 0.41
CA TYR A 55 -10.77 6.25 -0.30
C TYR A 55 -11.29 7.33 -1.25
N LYS A 56 -12.59 7.32 -1.60
CA LYS A 56 -13.22 8.43 -2.35
C LYS A 56 -13.01 9.78 -1.68
N PHE A 57 -13.01 9.84 -0.36
CA PHE A 57 -12.73 11.08 0.38
C PHE A 57 -11.28 11.53 0.26
N THR A 58 -10.34 10.59 0.25
CA THR A 58 -8.92 10.89 -0.01
C THR A 58 -8.74 11.48 -1.42
N GLN A 59 -9.42 10.91 -2.41
CA GLN A 59 -9.43 11.42 -3.78
C GLN A 59 -10.05 12.82 -3.86
N GLU A 60 -11.15 13.05 -3.16
CA GLU A 60 -11.78 14.38 -3.10
C GLU A 60 -10.84 15.44 -2.50
N ILE A 61 -10.18 15.11 -1.39
CA ILE A 61 -9.20 16.00 -0.75
C ILE A 61 -8.05 16.31 -1.71
N PHE A 62 -7.53 15.31 -2.44
CA PHE A 62 -6.49 15.51 -3.44
C PHE A 62 -6.94 16.47 -4.55
N LEU A 63 -8.15 16.32 -5.06
CA LEU A 63 -8.70 17.22 -6.07
C LEU A 63 -8.79 18.67 -5.57
N LYS A 64 -9.21 18.88 -4.33
CA LYS A 64 -9.22 20.22 -3.69
C LYS A 64 -7.81 20.79 -3.57
N PHE A 65 -6.80 19.98 -3.27
CA PHE A 65 -5.41 20.44 -3.27
C PHE A 65 -4.91 20.81 -4.66
N LEU A 66 -5.29 20.05 -5.67
CA LEU A 66 -4.95 20.33 -7.06
C LEU A 66 -5.59 21.65 -7.53
N GLU A 67 -6.88 21.84 -7.25
CA GLU A 67 -7.61 23.08 -7.56
C GLU A 67 -7.02 24.31 -6.85
N ALA A 68 -6.58 24.16 -5.61
CA ALA A 68 -5.91 25.20 -4.83
C ALA A 68 -4.45 25.45 -5.24
N GLY A 69 -3.90 24.68 -6.18
CA GLY A 69 -2.49 24.79 -6.61
C GLY A 69 -1.48 24.25 -5.57
N LEU A 70 -1.94 23.55 -4.54
CA LEU A 70 -1.10 22.93 -3.52
C LEU A 70 -0.52 21.59 -3.96
N ALA A 71 -1.17 20.91 -4.90
CA ALA A 71 -0.68 19.72 -5.57
C ALA A 71 -0.44 20.00 -7.05
N TYR A 72 0.62 19.47 -7.61
CA TYR A 72 0.96 19.63 -9.02
C TYR A 72 1.74 18.41 -9.55
N LYS A 73 1.66 18.20 -10.85
CA LYS A 73 2.41 17.15 -11.54
C LYS A 73 3.84 17.57 -11.80
N LYS A 74 4.80 16.75 -11.44
CA LYS A 74 6.23 17.02 -11.66
C LYS A 74 6.97 15.73 -11.99
N LYS A 75 7.89 15.81 -12.96
CA LYS A 75 8.88 14.75 -13.18
C LYS A 75 9.82 14.65 -11.99
N SER A 76 10.01 13.46 -11.46
CA SER A 76 10.91 13.20 -10.34
C SER A 76 11.59 11.85 -10.51
N PHE A 77 12.72 11.68 -9.84
CA PHE A 77 13.40 10.41 -9.77
C PHE A 77 12.87 9.59 -8.59
N VAL A 78 12.72 8.30 -8.81
CA VAL A 78 12.38 7.33 -7.77
C VAL A 78 13.39 6.19 -7.77
N ASN A 79 13.56 5.56 -6.62
CA ASN A 79 14.32 4.33 -6.54
C ASN A 79 13.45 3.19 -7.10
N TRP A 80 13.95 2.50 -8.10
CA TRP A 80 13.24 1.38 -8.73
C TRP A 80 13.96 0.08 -8.47
N CYS A 81 13.25 -0.94 -8.03
CA CYS A 81 13.75 -2.29 -7.89
C CYS A 81 13.36 -3.12 -9.12
N PRO A 82 14.30 -3.49 -10.01
CA PRO A 82 13.99 -4.26 -11.21
C PRO A 82 13.58 -5.71 -10.90
N SER A 83 13.99 -6.25 -9.77
CA SER A 83 13.64 -7.61 -9.34
C SER A 83 12.19 -7.73 -8.83
N CYS A 84 11.66 -6.67 -8.24
CA CYS A 84 10.30 -6.65 -7.70
C CYS A 84 9.35 -5.78 -8.53
N GLU A 85 9.87 -5.14 -9.59
CA GLU A 85 9.13 -4.25 -10.49
C GLU A 85 8.30 -3.19 -9.73
N THR A 86 8.92 -2.54 -8.73
CA THR A 86 8.23 -1.59 -7.86
C THR A 86 9.11 -0.40 -7.48
N ASP A 87 8.46 0.72 -7.18
CA ASP A 87 9.09 1.89 -6.60
C ASP A 87 9.41 1.67 -5.12
N LEU A 88 10.50 2.27 -4.67
CA LEU A 88 10.97 2.19 -3.29
C LEU A 88 11.07 3.57 -2.67
N ALA A 89 10.62 3.70 -1.44
CA ALA A 89 10.94 4.85 -0.60
C ALA A 89 12.45 4.87 -0.27
N ASN A 90 12.99 6.05 0.01
CA ASN A 90 14.41 6.18 0.32
C ASN A 90 14.83 5.31 1.53
N GLU A 91 13.95 5.18 2.51
CA GLU A 91 14.15 4.38 3.72
C GLU A 91 14.23 2.87 3.45
N GLN A 92 13.73 2.44 2.29
CA GLN A 92 13.76 1.02 1.87
C GLN A 92 15.04 0.65 1.13
N VAL A 93 15.92 1.63 0.90
CA VAL A 93 17.20 1.43 0.20
C VAL A 93 18.35 1.64 1.18
N VAL A 94 18.96 0.56 1.60
CA VAL A 94 20.10 0.59 2.54
C VAL A 94 21.35 0.12 1.80
N GLY A 95 22.38 0.99 1.73
CA GLY A 95 23.64 0.65 1.05
C GLY A 95 23.48 0.34 -0.44
N GLY A 96 22.48 0.89 -1.12
CA GLY A 96 22.19 0.62 -2.54
C GLY A 96 21.42 -0.68 -2.79
N GLN A 97 20.99 -1.37 -1.73
CA GLN A 97 20.24 -2.61 -1.79
C GLN A 97 18.85 -2.42 -1.17
N ARG A 98 17.89 -3.23 -1.61
CA ARG A 98 16.57 -3.28 -0.97
C ARG A 98 16.59 -4.23 0.22
N GLU A 99 16.09 -3.78 1.35
CA GLU A 99 16.01 -4.53 2.61
C GLU A 99 15.31 -5.92 2.49
N ARG A 100 14.39 -6.08 1.54
CA ARG A 100 13.52 -7.28 1.47
C ARG A 100 13.85 -8.28 0.37
N CYS A 101 14.63 -7.93 -0.63
CA CYS A 101 14.89 -8.84 -1.76
C CYS A 101 16.35 -8.93 -2.16
N ASP A 102 17.27 -8.31 -1.39
CA ASP A 102 18.74 -8.29 -1.62
C ASP A 102 19.15 -7.86 -3.05
N ALA A 103 18.24 -7.24 -3.78
CA ALA A 103 18.53 -6.75 -5.13
C ALA A 103 19.55 -5.61 -5.07
N VAL A 104 20.67 -5.80 -5.75
CA VAL A 104 21.85 -4.91 -5.71
C VAL A 104 21.74 -3.73 -6.68
N ASP A 105 20.81 -3.80 -7.64
CA ASP A 105 20.66 -2.82 -8.73
C ASP A 105 19.42 -1.94 -8.57
N VAL A 106 19.31 -1.24 -7.45
CA VAL A 106 18.30 -0.18 -7.31
C VAL A 106 18.68 0.98 -8.23
N LYS A 107 17.86 1.26 -9.23
CA LYS A 107 18.09 2.32 -10.21
C LYS A 107 17.17 3.51 -9.97
N ASN A 108 17.69 4.70 -10.23
CA ASN A 108 16.86 5.90 -10.25
C ASN A 108 16.15 6.02 -11.60
N TYR A 109 14.83 5.96 -11.58
CA TYR A 109 13.99 6.17 -12.75
C TYR A 109 13.24 7.49 -12.66
N LEU A 110 13.08 8.13 -13.82
CA LEU A 110 12.26 9.34 -13.95
C LEU A 110 10.80 8.92 -14.13
N ILE A 111 9.97 9.31 -13.17
CA ILE A 111 8.51 9.19 -13.30
C ILE A 111 7.87 10.54 -13.64
N LEU A 112 6.68 10.47 -14.24
CA LEU A 112 5.91 11.62 -14.69
C LEU A 112 4.82 11.98 -13.71
#